data_46efa27fe4e00217a7695e48dcc1d6b7
#
_entry.id   46efa27fe4e00217a7695e48dcc1d6b7
#
_cell.length_a   1.000
_cell.length_b   1.000
_cell.length_c   1.000
_cell.angle_alpha   90.00
_cell.angle_beta   90.00
_cell.angle_gamma   90.00
#
_symmetry.space_group_name_H-M   'P 1'
#
loop_
_entity.id
_entity.type
_entity.pdbx_description
1 polymer ?
#
loop_
_entity_poly.entity_id
_entity_poly.type
_entity_poly.pdbx_seq_one_letter_code
_entity_poly.pdbx_strand_id
1 'polypeptide(L)'
;MKHNMQILQELAAKNGPLCVGLDTDPSYIPESILKTFKSPAEAVLEYNRQLIKKIADDKSACCFKVQIAYYEAMGLEGIKVYAETLKLVKESGLICISDIKRGDIAATAGAYARAHFTGDFETDIITINPYMGFDTLKPFTEYCTKAGKGIFVLLRTSNPGMVDIEQKELKDGGRVLDQVGNELKRISQEMKATYPDQTCSPVGAVVGCTEESDAKALRDAYKDIYFLIPGYGAQGGDAKICGTLMKEAGGTVNSSRGILCAWKKDAGCTAKVENGTVAMSDIVEAAAKAAIASKEDLLRF
;
A
#
# COMPACT_ATOMS: atom_id res chain seq x y z
N MET A 1 10.81 -16.04 -14.52
CA MET A 1 10.95 -14.78 -13.73
C MET A 1 9.80 -14.72 -12.73
N LYS A 2 10.06 -14.34 -11.47
CA LYS A 2 8.99 -14.08 -10.50
C LYS A 2 8.44 -12.69 -10.73
N HIS A 3 7.11 -12.53 -10.65
CA HIS A 3 6.51 -11.20 -10.62
C HIS A 3 6.49 -10.61 -9.19
N ASN A 4 6.41 -9.28 -9.08
CA ASN A 4 6.55 -8.57 -7.80
C ASN A 4 5.48 -8.93 -6.77
N MET A 5 4.26 -9.31 -7.18
CA MET A 5 3.23 -9.79 -6.24
C MET A 5 3.63 -11.12 -5.59
N GLN A 6 4.28 -12.04 -6.32
CA GLN A 6 4.80 -13.27 -5.76
C GLN A 6 5.94 -13.00 -4.76
N ILE A 7 6.81 -12.03 -5.08
CA ILE A 7 7.88 -11.59 -4.16
C ILE A 7 7.26 -10.98 -2.90
N LEU A 8 6.21 -10.15 -3.04
CA LEU A 8 5.49 -9.58 -1.90
C LEU A 8 4.88 -10.67 -1.02
N GLN A 9 4.23 -11.67 -1.61
CA GLN A 9 3.66 -12.80 -0.88
C GLN A 9 4.73 -13.55 -0.07
N GLU A 10 5.89 -13.83 -0.67
CA GLU A 10 7.02 -14.48 0.01
C GLU A 10 7.60 -13.62 1.14
N LEU A 11 7.71 -12.30 0.94
CA LEU A 11 8.14 -11.38 1.98
C LEU A 11 7.12 -11.30 3.12
N ALA A 12 5.83 -11.32 2.82
CA ALA A 12 4.77 -11.35 3.84
C ALA A 12 4.82 -12.62 4.68
N ALA A 13 5.08 -13.78 4.05
CA ALA A 13 5.27 -15.03 4.78
C ALA A 13 6.53 -15.02 5.68
N LYS A 14 7.58 -14.31 5.26
CA LYS A 14 8.86 -14.24 5.98
C LYS A 14 8.88 -13.19 7.09
N ASN A 15 8.38 -11.97 6.80
CA ASN A 15 8.51 -10.79 7.65
C ASN A 15 7.19 -10.42 8.36
N GLY A 16 6.08 -11.14 8.10
CA GLY A 16 4.73 -10.77 8.50
C GLY A 16 4.01 -9.88 7.46
N PRO A 17 2.68 -9.78 7.52
CA PRO A 17 1.86 -9.18 6.46
C PRO A 17 1.78 -7.64 6.52
N LEU A 18 2.50 -6.99 7.41
CA LEU A 18 2.42 -5.53 7.58
C LEU A 18 2.98 -4.80 6.35
N CYS A 19 2.22 -3.85 5.83
CA CYS A 19 2.63 -2.82 4.89
C CYS A 19 2.73 -1.48 5.65
N VAL A 20 3.88 -0.84 5.64
CA VAL A 20 4.02 0.50 6.24
C VAL A 20 3.67 1.55 5.18
N GLY A 21 2.60 2.31 5.44
CA GLY A 21 2.21 3.42 4.56
C GLY A 21 3.03 4.67 4.84
N LEU A 22 3.67 5.19 3.80
CA LEU A 22 4.42 6.46 3.82
C LEU A 22 3.53 7.59 3.25
N ASP A 23 2.39 7.78 3.90
CA ASP A 23 1.47 8.89 3.66
C ASP A 23 1.97 10.10 4.49
N THR A 24 3.25 10.45 4.35
CA THR A 24 3.98 11.31 5.28
C THR A 24 3.66 12.78 5.06
N ASP A 25 2.79 13.31 5.91
CA ASP A 25 2.50 14.73 5.98
C ASP A 25 3.55 15.44 6.88
N PRO A 26 4.04 16.63 6.52
CA PRO A 26 4.95 17.39 7.37
C PRO A 26 4.44 17.60 8.81
N SER A 27 3.12 17.72 9.01
CA SER A 27 2.49 17.87 10.34
C SER A 27 2.63 16.63 11.26
N TYR A 28 3.10 15.52 10.72
CA TYR A 28 3.40 14.32 11.51
C TYR A 28 4.76 14.40 12.19
N ILE A 29 5.61 15.34 11.80
CA ILE A 29 6.93 15.59 12.36
C ILE A 29 6.82 16.75 13.37
N PRO A 30 7.34 16.63 14.59
CA PRO A 30 7.36 17.73 15.55
C PRO A 30 7.96 19.02 14.99
N GLU A 31 7.36 20.16 15.29
CA GLU A 31 7.74 21.46 14.75
C GLU A 31 9.21 21.84 15.07
N SER A 32 9.69 21.43 16.25
CA SER A 32 11.10 21.63 16.64
C SER A 32 12.07 20.93 15.71
N ILE A 33 11.71 19.73 15.21
CA ILE A 33 12.51 18.99 14.22
C ILE A 33 12.36 19.65 12.84
N LEU A 34 11.14 19.99 12.41
CA LEU A 34 10.92 20.65 11.11
C LEU A 34 11.77 21.90 10.94
N LYS A 35 11.90 22.73 11.98
CA LYS A 35 12.70 23.96 11.97
C LYS A 35 14.20 23.74 11.78
N THR A 36 14.71 22.52 11.91
CA THR A 36 16.13 22.21 11.67
C THR A 36 16.46 21.92 10.21
N PHE A 37 15.45 21.80 9.35
CA PHE A 37 15.59 21.52 7.91
C PHE A 37 15.32 22.79 7.08
N LYS A 38 15.84 22.81 5.86
CA LYS A 38 15.65 23.93 4.92
C LYS A 38 14.21 24.03 4.42
N SER A 39 13.53 22.89 4.29
CA SER A 39 12.12 22.82 3.91
C SER A 39 11.41 21.65 4.59
N PRO A 40 10.07 21.70 4.71
CA PRO A 40 9.29 20.55 5.20
C PRO A 40 9.49 19.30 4.36
N ALA A 41 9.68 19.42 3.05
CA ALA A 41 9.92 18.30 2.16
C ALA A 41 11.25 17.59 2.48
N GLU A 42 12.32 18.34 2.80
CA GLU A 42 13.60 17.76 3.25
C GLU A 42 13.45 16.97 4.56
N ALA A 43 12.69 17.49 5.51
CA ALA A 43 12.40 16.79 6.77
C ALA A 43 11.62 15.50 6.53
N VAL A 44 10.63 15.52 5.63
CA VAL A 44 9.87 14.31 5.24
C VAL A 44 10.79 13.27 4.61
N LEU A 45 11.70 13.66 3.72
CA LEU A 45 12.66 12.74 3.11
C LEU A 45 13.54 12.09 4.16
N GLU A 46 14.07 12.87 5.11
CA GLU A 46 14.94 12.33 6.14
C GLU A 46 14.19 11.41 7.10
N TYR A 47 12.96 11.76 7.49
CA TYR A 47 12.10 10.87 8.27
C TYR A 47 11.84 9.54 7.54
N ASN A 48 11.44 9.60 6.28
CA ASN A 48 11.22 8.41 5.46
C ASN A 48 12.49 7.56 5.34
N ARG A 49 13.66 8.18 5.10
CA ARG A 49 14.95 7.49 4.98
C ARG A 49 15.28 6.68 6.23
N GLN A 50 15.20 7.33 7.41
CA GLN A 50 15.51 6.66 8.67
C GLN A 50 14.49 5.56 8.97
N LEU A 51 13.21 5.82 8.75
CA LEU A 51 12.13 4.86 9.00
C LEU A 51 12.24 3.63 8.09
N ILE A 52 12.45 3.83 6.78
CA ILE A 52 12.62 2.74 5.81
C ILE A 52 13.77 1.84 6.24
N LYS A 53 14.93 2.43 6.55
CA LYS A 53 16.09 1.68 7.01
C LYS A 53 15.76 0.87 8.28
N LYS A 54 15.18 1.51 9.29
CA LYS A 54 14.87 0.88 10.58
C LYS A 54 13.88 -0.29 10.42
N ILE A 55 12.79 -0.11 9.66
CA ILE A 55 11.78 -1.13 9.39
C ILE A 55 12.38 -2.34 8.63
N ALA A 56 13.25 -2.07 7.65
CA ALA A 56 13.92 -3.12 6.89
C ALA A 56 14.90 -3.92 7.75
N ASP A 57 15.72 -3.24 8.58
CA ASP A 57 16.67 -3.87 9.50
C ASP A 57 15.94 -4.75 10.54
N ASP A 58 14.82 -4.27 11.09
CA ASP A 58 14.00 -4.99 12.07
C ASP A 58 13.15 -6.11 11.44
N LYS A 59 13.04 -6.17 10.11
CA LYS A 59 12.15 -7.09 9.37
C LYS A 59 10.71 -7.03 9.87
N SER A 60 10.24 -5.83 10.19
CA SER A 60 8.93 -5.62 10.79
C SER A 60 7.80 -5.40 9.78
N ALA A 61 8.12 -5.32 8.48
CA ALA A 61 7.14 -5.22 7.40
C ALA A 61 7.59 -6.02 6.16
N CYS A 62 6.64 -6.31 5.25
CA CYS A 62 6.92 -6.94 3.96
C CYS A 62 7.06 -5.94 2.81
N CYS A 63 6.50 -4.76 2.95
CA CYS A 63 6.50 -3.72 1.91
C CYS A 63 6.24 -2.34 2.50
N PHE A 64 6.49 -1.33 1.66
CA PHE A 64 6.04 0.04 1.89
C PHE A 64 5.05 0.47 0.81
N LYS A 65 4.08 1.29 1.21
CA LYS A 65 3.11 1.92 0.30
C LYS A 65 3.29 3.44 0.34
N VAL A 66 3.69 4.04 -0.77
CA VAL A 66 3.96 5.48 -0.89
C VAL A 66 2.77 6.16 -1.55
N GLN A 67 2.03 6.97 -0.79
CA GLN A 67 0.84 7.67 -1.27
C GLN A 67 1.24 9.02 -1.90
N ILE A 68 1.15 9.08 -3.24
CA ILE A 68 1.62 10.24 -4.03
C ILE A 68 0.97 11.57 -3.63
N ALA A 69 -0.30 11.56 -3.20
CA ALA A 69 -1.05 12.78 -2.88
C ALA A 69 -0.37 13.66 -1.80
N TYR A 70 0.29 13.03 -0.82
CA TYR A 70 1.00 13.78 0.23
C TYR A 70 2.24 14.50 -0.32
N TYR A 71 2.85 13.93 -1.32
CA TYR A 71 4.03 14.51 -1.99
C TYR A 71 3.62 15.56 -3.03
N GLU A 72 2.55 15.32 -3.78
CA GLU A 72 1.94 16.32 -4.68
C GLU A 72 1.53 17.58 -3.91
N ALA A 73 1.00 17.43 -2.69
CA ALA A 73 0.62 18.56 -1.83
C ALA A 73 1.81 19.44 -1.42
N MET A 74 3.05 18.94 -1.46
CA MET A 74 4.28 19.69 -1.21
C MET A 74 4.87 20.32 -2.49
N GLY A 75 4.18 20.24 -3.64
CA GLY A 75 4.61 20.80 -4.91
C GLY A 75 5.83 20.07 -5.53
N LEU A 76 6.63 20.79 -6.29
CA LEU A 76 7.76 20.20 -7.03
C LEU A 76 8.83 19.60 -6.11
N GLU A 77 9.08 20.18 -4.95
CA GLU A 77 9.99 19.58 -3.96
C GLU A 77 9.44 18.25 -3.46
N GLY A 78 8.14 18.19 -3.17
CA GLY A 78 7.49 16.96 -2.74
C GLY A 78 7.55 15.86 -3.79
N ILE A 79 7.41 16.19 -5.08
CA ILE A 79 7.56 15.21 -6.17
C ILE A 79 8.99 14.66 -6.25
N LYS A 80 10.03 15.48 -6.01
CA LYS A 80 11.40 14.98 -5.88
C LYS A 80 11.56 14.04 -4.69
N VAL A 81 10.98 14.41 -3.53
CA VAL A 81 10.98 13.56 -2.33
C VAL A 81 10.24 12.26 -2.59
N TYR A 82 9.14 12.26 -3.36
CA TYR A 82 8.44 11.05 -3.77
C TYR A 82 9.38 10.11 -4.55
N ALA A 83 10.05 10.60 -5.59
CA ALA A 83 10.98 9.81 -6.40
C ALA A 83 12.11 9.21 -5.53
N GLU A 84 12.74 10.01 -4.66
CA GLU A 84 13.78 9.55 -3.76
C GLU A 84 13.24 8.53 -2.73
N THR A 85 12.02 8.70 -2.23
CA THR A 85 11.40 7.75 -1.31
C THR A 85 11.18 6.38 -1.98
N LEU A 86 10.68 6.35 -3.23
CA LEU A 86 10.54 5.10 -3.99
C LEU A 86 11.87 4.37 -4.14
N LYS A 87 12.93 5.11 -4.48
CA LYS A 87 14.29 4.58 -4.61
C LYS A 87 14.80 4.00 -3.29
N LEU A 88 14.64 4.72 -2.18
CA LEU A 88 15.04 4.25 -0.86
C LEU A 88 14.33 2.94 -0.47
N VAL A 89 13.03 2.82 -0.77
CA VAL A 89 12.29 1.57 -0.52
C VAL A 89 12.86 0.42 -1.35
N LYS A 90 13.12 0.62 -2.64
CA LYS A 90 13.72 -0.41 -3.51
C LYS A 90 15.11 -0.82 -3.01
N GLU A 91 15.95 0.12 -2.60
CA GLU A 91 17.27 -0.13 -2.04
C GLU A 91 17.23 -0.92 -0.73
N SER A 92 16.13 -0.83 0.03
CA SER A 92 15.92 -1.62 1.26
C SER A 92 15.68 -3.12 1.01
N GLY A 93 15.41 -3.52 -0.24
CA GLY A 93 15.08 -4.89 -0.63
C GLY A 93 13.63 -5.30 -0.32
N LEU A 94 12.78 -4.37 0.11
CA LEU A 94 11.35 -4.58 0.30
C LEU A 94 10.56 -4.10 -0.92
N ILE A 95 9.37 -4.65 -1.12
CA ILE A 95 8.48 -4.24 -2.21
C ILE A 95 8.00 -2.80 -2.00
N CYS A 96 8.08 -2.02 -3.08
CA CYS A 96 7.55 -0.67 -3.17
C CYS A 96 6.19 -0.65 -3.87
N ILE A 97 5.15 -0.19 -3.18
CA ILE A 97 3.82 0.02 -3.75
C ILE A 97 3.59 1.53 -3.89
N SER A 98 3.48 2.03 -5.13
CA SER A 98 3.04 3.40 -5.38
C SER A 98 1.51 3.47 -5.34
N ASP A 99 0.99 4.14 -4.31
CA ASP A 99 -0.45 4.33 -4.17
C ASP A 99 -0.89 5.60 -4.93
N ILE A 100 -1.18 5.44 -6.22
CA ILE A 100 -1.43 6.52 -7.18
C ILE A 100 -2.86 6.57 -7.67
N LYS A 101 -3.59 5.47 -7.58
CA LYS A 101 -4.99 5.30 -8.02
C LYS A 101 -5.28 5.88 -9.41
N ARG A 102 -4.34 5.70 -10.36
CA ARG A 102 -4.51 6.19 -11.73
C ARG A 102 -5.57 5.37 -12.48
N GLY A 103 -6.24 6.04 -13.41
CA GLY A 103 -7.19 5.43 -14.33
C GLY A 103 -7.39 6.38 -15.49
N ASP A 104 -7.23 5.90 -16.73
CA ASP A 104 -7.43 6.67 -17.95
C ASP A 104 -7.56 5.72 -19.14
N ILE A 105 -7.89 6.24 -20.32
CA ILE A 105 -8.12 5.45 -21.54
C ILE A 105 -6.90 5.41 -22.46
N ALA A 106 -6.80 4.34 -23.23
CA ALA A 106 -5.89 4.19 -24.36
C ALA A 106 -4.46 4.70 -24.14
N ALA A 107 -4.01 5.68 -24.93
CA ALA A 107 -2.64 6.21 -24.89
C ALA A 107 -2.30 6.89 -23.57
N THR A 108 -3.27 7.53 -22.90
CA THR A 108 -3.09 8.19 -21.61
C THR A 108 -2.85 7.16 -20.50
N ALA A 109 -3.61 6.05 -20.48
CA ALA A 109 -3.34 4.93 -19.58
C ALA A 109 -1.92 4.36 -19.79
N GLY A 110 -1.47 4.25 -21.05
CA GLY A 110 -0.10 3.85 -21.40
C GLY A 110 0.95 4.83 -20.90
N ALA A 111 0.65 6.14 -20.91
CA ALA A 111 1.55 7.16 -20.37
C ALA A 111 1.69 7.03 -18.84
N TYR A 112 0.59 6.81 -18.12
CA TYR A 112 0.63 6.54 -16.67
C TYR A 112 1.38 5.25 -16.34
N ALA A 113 1.13 4.16 -17.08
CA ALA A 113 1.84 2.91 -16.88
C ALA A 113 3.36 3.09 -17.05
N ARG A 114 3.78 3.77 -18.11
CA ARG A 114 5.19 4.08 -18.35
C ARG A 114 5.79 4.97 -17.26
N ALA A 115 5.08 6.01 -16.81
CA ALA A 115 5.55 6.93 -15.78
C ALA A 115 5.89 6.23 -14.46
N HIS A 116 5.10 5.21 -14.08
CA HIS A 116 5.24 4.55 -12.78
C HIS A 116 5.93 3.18 -12.85
N PHE A 117 6.16 2.63 -14.04
CA PHE A 117 6.90 1.37 -14.19
C PHE A 117 8.28 1.55 -14.81
N THR A 118 8.61 2.77 -15.23
CA THR A 118 9.93 3.14 -15.76
C THR A 118 10.33 4.54 -15.31
N GLY A 119 11.60 4.92 -15.44
CA GLY A 119 12.08 6.27 -15.14
C GLY A 119 12.11 6.62 -13.65
N ASP A 120 11.94 7.91 -13.35
CA ASP A 120 12.14 8.45 -11.99
C ASP A 120 11.12 7.95 -10.96
N PHE A 121 9.93 7.55 -11.41
CA PHE A 121 8.87 7.03 -10.52
C PHE A 121 8.75 5.51 -10.59
N GLU A 122 9.77 4.82 -11.09
CA GLU A 122 9.72 3.37 -11.23
C GLU A 122 9.53 2.68 -9.88
N THR A 123 8.51 1.82 -9.83
CA THR A 123 8.11 1.07 -8.65
C THR A 123 7.78 -0.38 -9.00
N ASP A 124 7.57 -1.23 -7.99
CA ASP A 124 7.28 -2.65 -8.17
C ASP A 124 5.80 -2.90 -8.44
N ILE A 125 4.93 -2.20 -7.71
CA ILE A 125 3.47 -2.37 -7.75
C ILE A 125 2.82 -0.99 -7.68
N ILE A 126 1.68 -0.83 -8.39
CA ILE A 126 0.88 0.41 -8.34
C ILE A 126 -0.58 0.12 -8.02
N THR A 127 -1.30 1.12 -7.51
CA THR A 127 -2.76 1.08 -7.40
C THR A 127 -3.40 1.76 -8.59
N ILE A 128 -4.46 1.16 -9.16
CA ILE A 128 -5.21 1.69 -10.30
C ILE A 128 -6.72 1.60 -10.08
N ASN A 129 -7.45 2.45 -10.81
CA ASN A 129 -8.90 2.60 -10.71
C ASN A 129 -9.57 2.03 -11.97
N PRO A 130 -10.54 1.07 -11.85
CA PRO A 130 -11.18 0.43 -12.99
C PRO A 130 -12.44 1.15 -13.49
N TYR A 131 -12.81 2.30 -12.90
CA TYR A 131 -14.10 2.96 -13.14
C TYR A 131 -14.38 3.31 -14.60
N MET A 132 -13.33 3.58 -15.39
CA MET A 132 -13.45 3.93 -16.81
C MET A 132 -13.58 2.71 -17.75
N GLY A 133 -13.71 1.50 -17.21
CA GLY A 133 -13.85 0.26 -17.98
C GLY A 133 -12.61 -0.63 -17.93
N PHE A 134 -12.81 -1.92 -18.21
CA PHE A 134 -11.77 -2.93 -17.99
C PHE A 134 -10.69 -2.96 -19.08
N ASP A 135 -10.98 -2.45 -20.26
CA ASP A 135 -10.00 -2.24 -21.33
C ASP A 135 -8.88 -1.28 -20.92
N THR A 136 -9.18 -0.37 -19.97
CA THR A 136 -8.22 0.59 -19.41
C THR A 136 -7.14 -0.05 -18.53
N LEU A 137 -7.35 -1.29 -18.06
CA LEU A 137 -6.38 -2.04 -17.29
C LEU A 137 -5.24 -2.61 -18.16
N LYS A 138 -5.50 -2.82 -19.46
CA LYS A 138 -4.57 -3.48 -20.39
C LYS A 138 -3.18 -2.84 -20.45
N PRO A 139 -3.02 -1.51 -20.56
CA PRO A 139 -1.70 -0.87 -20.59
C PRO A 139 -0.85 -1.16 -19.33
N PHE A 140 -1.48 -1.38 -18.19
CA PHE A 140 -0.81 -1.72 -16.94
C PHE A 140 -0.50 -3.22 -16.84
N THR A 141 -1.44 -4.09 -17.24
CA THR A 141 -1.25 -5.56 -17.21
C THR A 141 -0.18 -6.03 -18.20
N GLU A 142 0.09 -5.26 -19.25
CA GLU A 142 1.22 -5.53 -20.14
C GLU A 142 2.57 -5.47 -19.42
N TYR A 143 2.76 -4.56 -18.46
CA TYR A 143 3.96 -4.52 -17.61
C TYR A 143 4.00 -5.69 -16.63
N CYS A 144 2.85 -6.16 -16.16
CA CYS A 144 2.78 -7.38 -15.36
C CYS A 144 3.34 -8.57 -16.13
N THR A 145 2.97 -8.71 -17.42
CA THR A 145 3.43 -9.82 -18.27
C THR A 145 4.90 -9.66 -18.71
N LYS A 146 5.29 -8.44 -19.15
CA LYS A 146 6.59 -8.22 -19.82
C LYS A 146 7.73 -7.97 -18.82
N ALA A 147 7.43 -7.36 -17.66
CA ALA A 147 8.42 -6.88 -16.71
C ALA A 147 8.21 -7.39 -15.26
N GLY A 148 7.26 -8.30 -15.04
CA GLY A 148 6.96 -8.83 -13.71
C GLY A 148 6.41 -7.81 -12.72
N LYS A 149 5.93 -6.65 -13.19
CA LYS A 149 5.31 -5.65 -12.34
C LYS A 149 4.00 -6.15 -11.75
N GLY A 150 3.50 -5.47 -10.70
CA GLY A 150 2.22 -5.79 -10.08
C GLY A 150 1.26 -4.61 -10.12
N ILE A 151 -0.04 -4.90 -10.06
CA ILE A 151 -1.07 -3.89 -9.90
C ILE A 151 -2.07 -4.30 -8.80
N PHE A 152 -2.54 -3.33 -8.03
CA PHE A 152 -3.71 -3.46 -7.18
C PHE A 152 -4.85 -2.62 -7.75
N VAL A 153 -5.94 -3.27 -8.10
CA VAL A 153 -7.14 -2.60 -8.63
C VAL A 153 -8.10 -2.34 -7.49
N LEU A 154 -8.71 -1.14 -7.44
CA LEU A 154 -9.73 -0.82 -6.46
C LEU A 154 -10.93 -1.76 -6.64
N LEU A 155 -11.25 -2.53 -5.61
CA LEU A 155 -12.36 -3.48 -5.60
C LEU A 155 -13.40 -3.10 -4.54
N ARG A 156 -12.96 -3.02 -3.28
CA ARG A 156 -13.78 -2.61 -2.15
C ARG A 156 -12.97 -1.67 -1.27
N THR A 157 -13.27 -0.40 -1.33
CA THR A 157 -12.55 0.63 -0.59
C THR A 157 -13.02 0.76 0.86
N SER A 158 -12.20 1.34 1.75
CA SER A 158 -12.48 1.39 3.19
C SER A 158 -13.32 2.59 3.65
N ASN A 159 -13.63 3.53 2.74
CA ASN A 159 -14.40 4.73 3.06
C ASN A 159 -15.92 4.46 3.05
N PRO A 160 -16.73 5.20 3.85
CA PRO A 160 -18.18 5.01 3.87
C PRO A 160 -18.87 5.20 2.52
N GLY A 161 -18.35 6.07 1.66
CA GLY A 161 -18.92 6.35 0.33
C GLY A 161 -18.84 5.19 -0.67
N MET A 162 -18.17 4.07 -0.32
CA MET A 162 -18.15 2.87 -1.18
C MET A 162 -19.56 2.33 -1.50
N VAL A 163 -20.55 2.58 -0.62
CA VAL A 163 -21.94 2.18 -0.83
C VAL A 163 -22.62 2.92 -1.99
N ASP A 164 -22.09 4.07 -2.39
CA ASP A 164 -22.68 4.89 -3.44
C ASP A 164 -22.46 4.31 -4.83
N ILE A 165 -21.38 3.55 -5.02
CA ILE A 165 -20.98 2.94 -6.29
C ILE A 165 -20.72 1.45 -6.14
N GLU A 166 -19.75 1.06 -5.32
CA GLU A 166 -19.19 -0.30 -5.28
C GLU A 166 -20.25 -1.35 -4.89
N GLN A 167 -21.14 -1.01 -3.94
CA GLN A 167 -22.19 -1.90 -3.45
C GLN A 167 -23.53 -1.78 -4.18
N LYS A 168 -23.62 -0.95 -5.24
CA LYS A 168 -24.87 -0.86 -6.02
C LYS A 168 -25.16 -2.18 -6.71
N GLU A 169 -26.40 -2.64 -6.53
CA GLU A 169 -26.92 -3.83 -7.19
C GLU A 169 -27.16 -3.57 -8.68
N LEU A 170 -26.86 -4.56 -9.49
CA LEU A 170 -27.02 -4.54 -10.92
C LEU A 170 -28.31 -5.27 -11.32
N LYS A 171 -28.94 -4.86 -12.42
CA LYS A 171 -30.18 -5.49 -12.93
C LYS A 171 -30.03 -6.97 -13.22
N ASP A 172 -28.84 -7.37 -13.67
CA ASP A 172 -28.53 -8.75 -14.04
C ASP A 172 -27.97 -9.57 -12.85
N GLY A 173 -28.08 -9.02 -11.66
CA GLY A 173 -27.59 -9.61 -10.39
C GLY A 173 -26.15 -9.25 -10.07
N GLY A 174 -25.81 -9.38 -8.78
CA GLY A 174 -24.52 -8.97 -8.24
C GLY A 174 -24.40 -7.45 -8.07
N ARG A 175 -23.22 -7.00 -7.64
CA ARG A 175 -22.91 -5.60 -7.36
C ARG A 175 -21.85 -5.08 -8.34
N VAL A 176 -21.64 -3.78 -8.40
CA VAL A 176 -20.55 -3.18 -9.18
C VAL A 176 -19.20 -3.79 -8.82
N LEU A 177 -18.90 -3.94 -7.52
CA LEU A 177 -17.66 -4.57 -7.07
C LEU A 177 -17.53 -6.04 -7.52
N ASP A 178 -18.65 -6.78 -7.64
CA ASP A 178 -18.62 -8.16 -8.10
C ASP A 178 -18.25 -8.26 -9.60
N GLN A 179 -18.65 -7.27 -10.43
CA GLN A 179 -18.18 -7.16 -11.82
C GLN A 179 -16.67 -6.94 -11.87
N VAL A 180 -16.15 -6.01 -11.06
CA VAL A 180 -14.70 -5.74 -10.98
C VAL A 180 -13.96 -7.01 -10.54
N GLY A 181 -14.40 -7.65 -9.48
CA GLY A 181 -13.76 -8.86 -8.96
C GLY A 181 -13.75 -10.03 -9.95
N ASN A 182 -14.85 -10.22 -10.68
CA ASN A 182 -14.95 -11.26 -11.71
C ASN A 182 -13.99 -11.01 -12.88
N GLU A 183 -13.84 -9.74 -13.27
CA GLU A 183 -12.85 -9.37 -14.31
C GLU A 183 -11.42 -9.60 -13.83
N LEU A 184 -11.10 -9.23 -12.58
CA LEU A 184 -9.78 -9.51 -11.99
C LEU A 184 -9.50 -11.01 -11.94
N LYS A 185 -10.50 -11.84 -11.62
CA LYS A 185 -10.39 -13.29 -11.65
C LYS A 185 -10.12 -13.81 -13.06
N ARG A 186 -10.79 -13.27 -14.08
CA ARG A 186 -10.55 -13.62 -15.48
C ARG A 186 -9.11 -13.28 -15.89
N ILE A 187 -8.65 -12.05 -15.61
CA ILE A 187 -7.28 -11.61 -15.90
C ILE A 187 -6.27 -12.48 -15.14
N SER A 188 -6.53 -12.78 -13.86
CA SER A 188 -5.69 -13.66 -13.06
C SER A 188 -5.51 -15.04 -13.70
N GLN A 189 -6.58 -15.62 -14.23
CA GLN A 189 -6.52 -16.91 -14.94
C GLN A 189 -5.68 -16.83 -16.22
N GLU A 190 -5.79 -15.75 -17.00
CA GLU A 190 -4.96 -15.52 -18.18
C GLU A 190 -3.46 -15.40 -17.81
N MET A 191 -3.14 -14.73 -16.69
CA MET A 191 -1.76 -14.59 -16.21
C MET A 191 -1.13 -15.91 -15.77
N LYS A 192 -1.91 -16.95 -15.44
CA LYS A 192 -1.38 -18.29 -15.14
C LYS A 192 -0.61 -18.91 -16.32
N ALA A 193 -0.94 -18.54 -17.55
CA ALA A 193 -0.18 -18.99 -18.73
C ALA A 193 1.25 -18.43 -18.76
N THR A 194 1.44 -17.21 -18.29
CA THR A 194 2.76 -16.56 -18.19
C THR A 194 3.52 -16.99 -16.94
N TYR A 195 2.81 -17.28 -15.85
CA TYR A 195 3.38 -17.58 -14.52
C TYR A 195 2.82 -18.86 -13.92
N PRO A 196 3.03 -20.05 -14.55
CA PRO A 196 2.37 -21.31 -14.17
C PRO A 196 2.78 -21.80 -12.77
N ASP A 197 3.99 -21.48 -12.33
CA ASP A 197 4.56 -21.98 -11.06
C ASP A 197 4.37 -21.00 -9.88
N GLN A 198 3.58 -19.92 -10.07
CA GLN A 198 3.37 -18.92 -9.03
C GLN A 198 2.00 -19.07 -8.37
N THR A 199 1.96 -18.80 -7.06
CA THR A 199 0.79 -19.09 -6.21
C THR A 199 -0.23 -17.95 -6.15
N CYS A 200 0.14 -16.77 -6.64
CA CYS A 200 -0.78 -15.65 -6.80
C CYS A 200 -0.61 -14.99 -8.18
N SER A 201 -1.58 -14.17 -8.55
CA SER A 201 -1.52 -13.36 -9.78
C SER A 201 -0.73 -12.07 -9.57
N PRO A 202 -0.07 -11.50 -10.61
CA PRO A 202 0.47 -10.15 -10.52
C PRO A 202 -0.61 -9.06 -10.45
N VAL A 203 -1.88 -9.44 -10.65
CA VAL A 203 -3.05 -8.57 -10.53
C VAL A 203 -3.75 -8.86 -9.22
N GLY A 204 -3.62 -7.94 -8.27
CA GLY A 204 -4.24 -7.97 -6.96
C GLY A 204 -5.43 -6.99 -6.85
N ALA A 205 -6.03 -6.93 -5.68
CA ALA A 205 -7.16 -6.05 -5.40
C ALA A 205 -6.95 -5.26 -4.09
N VAL A 206 -7.48 -4.02 -4.05
CA VAL A 206 -7.63 -3.27 -2.81
C VAL A 206 -8.95 -3.68 -2.16
N VAL A 207 -8.87 -4.24 -0.93
CA VAL A 207 -10.03 -4.70 -0.17
C VAL A 207 -9.93 -4.21 1.27
N GLY A 208 -10.73 -3.22 1.64
CA GLY A 208 -10.74 -2.64 2.99
C GLY A 208 -11.27 -3.61 4.06
N CYS A 209 -10.72 -3.51 5.28
CA CYS A 209 -11.06 -4.34 6.44
C CYS A 209 -12.03 -3.66 7.42
N THR A 210 -12.89 -2.76 6.95
CA THR A 210 -13.81 -2.01 7.81
C THR A 210 -15.15 -2.71 8.04
N GLU A 211 -15.46 -3.79 7.32
CA GLU A 211 -16.72 -4.55 7.42
C GLU A 211 -16.47 -6.05 7.43
N GLU A 212 -16.78 -6.72 8.55
CA GLU A 212 -16.57 -8.17 8.72
C GLU A 212 -17.49 -8.98 7.79
N SER A 213 -18.72 -8.50 7.55
CA SER A 213 -19.73 -9.19 6.74
C SER A 213 -19.28 -9.45 5.30
N ASP A 214 -18.52 -8.52 4.70
CA ASP A 214 -18.02 -8.66 3.33
C ASP A 214 -16.70 -9.47 3.26
N ALA A 215 -15.88 -9.45 4.31
CA ALA A 215 -14.52 -9.98 4.26
C ALA A 215 -14.45 -11.46 3.86
N LYS A 216 -15.30 -12.30 4.50
CA LYS A 216 -15.33 -13.73 4.19
C LYS A 216 -15.83 -13.98 2.77
N ALA A 217 -16.93 -13.34 2.36
CA ALA A 217 -17.52 -13.52 1.04
C ALA A 217 -16.54 -13.11 -0.08
N LEU A 218 -15.83 -11.99 0.09
CA LEU A 218 -14.82 -11.52 -0.86
C LEU A 218 -13.63 -12.48 -0.95
N ARG A 219 -13.13 -12.97 0.18
CA ARG A 219 -12.03 -13.95 0.18
C ARG A 219 -12.43 -15.26 -0.47
N ASP A 220 -13.62 -15.78 -0.16
CA ASP A 220 -14.14 -17.03 -0.73
C ASP A 220 -14.36 -16.90 -2.26
N ALA A 221 -14.79 -15.74 -2.74
CA ALA A 221 -14.99 -15.48 -4.17
C ALA A 221 -13.67 -15.32 -4.96
N TYR A 222 -12.64 -14.75 -4.35
CA TYR A 222 -11.40 -14.33 -5.02
C TYR A 222 -10.15 -14.96 -4.40
N LYS A 223 -10.12 -16.28 -4.28
CA LYS A 223 -9.08 -17.08 -3.58
C LYS A 223 -7.68 -16.88 -4.16
N ASP A 224 -7.54 -16.71 -5.46
CA ASP A 224 -6.27 -16.59 -6.19
C ASP A 224 -5.74 -15.13 -6.25
N ILE A 225 -6.49 -14.16 -5.72
CA ILE A 225 -6.15 -12.73 -5.80
C ILE A 225 -5.52 -12.28 -4.48
N TYR A 226 -4.32 -11.72 -4.55
CA TYR A 226 -3.64 -11.12 -3.40
C TYR A 226 -4.26 -9.76 -3.05
N PHE A 227 -4.50 -9.48 -1.76
CA PHE A 227 -5.18 -8.27 -1.33
C PHE A 227 -4.22 -7.26 -0.71
N LEU A 228 -4.38 -5.98 -1.09
CA LEU A 228 -3.92 -4.83 -0.32
C LEU A 228 -5.07 -4.40 0.59
N ILE A 229 -4.86 -4.46 1.91
CA ILE A 229 -5.91 -4.34 2.92
C ILE A 229 -5.73 -3.02 3.70
N PRO A 230 -6.37 -1.91 3.28
CA PRO A 230 -6.41 -0.67 4.05
C PRO A 230 -7.48 -0.70 5.14
N GLY A 231 -7.36 0.22 6.10
CA GLY A 231 -8.37 0.47 7.14
C GLY A 231 -8.03 -0.10 8.51
N TYR A 232 -6.95 -0.85 8.66
CA TYR A 232 -6.49 -1.41 9.93
C TYR A 232 -6.14 -0.29 10.94
N GLY A 233 -6.63 -0.44 12.15
CA GLY A 233 -6.39 0.46 13.28
C GLY A 233 -7.05 1.82 13.13
N ALA A 234 -6.47 2.75 12.39
CA ALA A 234 -6.91 4.16 12.33
C ALA A 234 -8.32 4.39 11.76
N GLN A 235 -8.85 3.45 10.97
CA GLN A 235 -10.20 3.49 10.38
C GLN A 235 -11.17 2.48 11.01
N GLY A 236 -10.80 1.84 12.14
CA GLY A 236 -11.64 0.92 12.87
C GLY A 236 -11.59 -0.55 12.42
N GLY A 237 -10.78 -0.88 11.41
CA GLY A 237 -10.54 -2.27 11.04
C GLY A 237 -9.72 -2.99 12.11
N ASP A 238 -10.07 -4.22 12.44
CA ASP A 238 -9.37 -5.03 13.41
C ASP A 238 -8.53 -6.16 12.77
N ALA A 239 -7.61 -6.74 13.54
CA ALA A 239 -6.72 -7.79 13.06
C ALA A 239 -7.46 -9.08 12.68
N LYS A 240 -8.62 -9.38 13.28
CA LYS A 240 -9.43 -10.57 12.96
C LYS A 240 -10.01 -10.49 11.55
N ILE A 241 -10.53 -9.32 11.17
CA ILE A 241 -11.04 -9.08 9.79
C ILE A 241 -9.87 -9.19 8.80
N CYS A 242 -8.72 -8.58 9.12
CA CYS A 242 -7.50 -8.71 8.33
C CYS A 242 -7.09 -10.18 8.17
N GLY A 243 -7.11 -10.98 9.24
CA GLY A 243 -6.81 -12.41 9.22
C GLY A 243 -7.73 -13.20 8.27
N THR A 244 -9.02 -12.85 8.24
CA THR A 244 -9.96 -13.44 7.27
C THR A 244 -9.59 -13.10 5.82
N LEU A 245 -9.24 -11.84 5.54
CA LEU A 245 -8.85 -11.39 4.21
C LEU A 245 -7.48 -11.92 3.76
N MET A 246 -6.59 -12.25 4.69
CA MET A 246 -5.24 -12.78 4.40
C MET A 246 -5.19 -14.28 4.11
N LYS A 247 -6.28 -15.01 4.19
CA LYS A 247 -6.34 -16.43 3.82
C LYS A 247 -6.08 -16.65 2.33
N GLU A 248 -5.87 -17.90 1.91
CA GLU A 248 -5.67 -18.32 0.52
C GLU A 248 -4.44 -17.63 -0.13
N ALA A 249 -4.64 -16.87 -1.22
CA ALA A 249 -3.55 -16.13 -1.88
C ALA A 249 -2.84 -15.12 -0.96
N GLY A 250 -3.45 -14.77 0.16
CA GLY A 250 -2.88 -13.86 1.12
C GLY A 250 -3.25 -12.39 0.88
N GLY A 251 -2.58 -11.54 1.64
CA GLY A 251 -2.73 -10.10 1.58
C GLY A 251 -1.66 -9.39 2.40
N THR A 252 -1.58 -8.10 2.21
CA THR A 252 -0.76 -7.20 3.03
C THR A 252 -1.63 -6.11 3.65
N VAL A 253 -1.43 -5.84 4.93
CA VAL A 253 -2.28 -4.93 5.73
C VAL A 253 -1.59 -3.59 5.89
N ASN A 254 -2.19 -2.53 5.34
CA ASN A 254 -1.61 -1.19 5.38
C ASN A 254 -1.92 -0.47 6.71
N SER A 255 -0.87 0.01 7.36
CA SER A 255 -0.92 0.95 8.47
C SER A 255 -0.05 2.17 8.17
N SER A 256 -0.62 3.37 8.23
CA SER A 256 0.09 4.65 7.98
C SER A 256 0.15 5.48 9.25
N ARG A 257 -0.89 6.24 9.59
CA ARG A 257 -0.91 7.16 10.74
C ARG A 257 -0.63 6.47 12.08
N GLY A 258 -1.07 5.21 12.25
CA GLY A 258 -0.80 4.43 13.45
C GLY A 258 0.69 4.24 13.71
N ILE A 259 1.50 4.21 12.65
CA ILE A 259 2.95 4.08 12.68
C ILE A 259 3.60 5.46 12.62
N LEU A 260 3.31 6.27 11.60
CA LEU A 260 3.98 7.56 11.38
C LEU A 260 3.80 8.56 12.54
N CYS A 261 2.65 8.50 13.22
CA CYS A 261 2.33 9.37 14.35
C CYS A 261 2.44 8.66 15.71
N ALA A 262 3.09 7.52 15.80
CA ALA A 262 3.17 6.72 17.02
C ALA A 262 3.82 7.50 18.19
N TRP A 263 4.77 8.39 17.91
CA TRP A 263 5.40 9.26 18.88
C TRP A 263 4.40 10.09 19.70
N LYS A 264 3.23 10.44 19.13
CA LYS A 264 2.18 11.21 19.84
C LYS A 264 1.54 10.42 20.99
N LYS A 265 1.73 9.10 21.02
CA LYS A 265 1.23 8.19 22.06
C LYS A 265 2.37 7.62 22.93
N ASP A 266 3.63 7.91 22.59
CA ASP A 266 4.79 7.50 23.35
C ASP A 266 5.13 8.58 24.38
N ALA A 267 4.98 8.26 25.68
CA ALA A 267 5.20 9.21 26.77
C ALA A 267 6.64 9.76 26.80
N GLY A 268 7.63 8.95 26.39
CA GLY A 268 9.02 9.39 26.31
C GLY A 268 9.24 10.41 25.20
N CYS A 269 8.64 10.19 24.02
CA CYS A 269 8.71 11.12 22.91
C CYS A 269 7.94 12.43 23.20
N THR A 270 6.72 12.34 23.75
CA THR A 270 5.93 13.55 24.05
C THR A 270 6.62 14.44 25.07
N ALA A 271 7.22 13.87 26.13
CA ALA A 271 8.03 14.63 27.08
C ALA A 271 9.23 15.33 26.42
N LYS A 272 9.91 14.66 25.45
CA LYS A 272 11.01 15.28 24.70
C LYS A 272 10.53 16.40 23.77
N VAL A 273 9.34 16.25 23.17
CA VAL A 273 8.72 17.33 22.35
C VAL A 273 8.43 18.54 23.21
N GLU A 274 7.83 18.36 24.39
CA GLU A 274 7.51 19.43 25.35
C GLU A 274 8.78 20.16 25.83
N ASN A 275 9.87 19.42 26.07
CA ASN A 275 11.14 19.98 26.50
C ASN A 275 12.01 20.53 25.36
N GLY A 276 11.59 20.39 24.10
CA GLY A 276 12.36 20.81 22.93
C GLY A 276 13.63 19.99 22.66
N THR A 277 13.75 18.76 23.23
CA THR A 277 14.92 17.89 23.09
C THR A 277 14.69 16.69 22.17
N VAL A 278 13.51 16.59 21.53
CA VAL A 278 13.19 15.51 20.62
C VAL A 278 14.06 15.54 19.37
N ALA A 279 14.58 14.37 18.98
CA ALA A 279 15.34 14.16 17.75
C ALA A 279 14.54 13.34 16.74
N MET A 280 14.93 13.37 15.45
CA MET A 280 14.35 12.54 14.40
C MET A 280 14.39 11.05 14.77
N SER A 281 15.49 10.59 15.35
CA SER A 281 15.65 9.19 15.81
C SER A 281 14.61 8.77 16.86
N ASP A 282 14.14 9.69 17.72
CA ASP A 282 13.14 9.36 18.74
C ASP A 282 11.78 9.01 18.09
N ILE A 283 11.35 9.82 17.14
CA ILE A 283 10.08 9.58 16.43
C ILE A 283 10.16 8.36 15.51
N VAL A 284 11.33 8.09 14.93
CA VAL A 284 11.58 6.87 14.13
C VAL A 284 11.52 5.62 15.01
N GLU A 285 12.12 5.66 16.19
CA GLU A 285 12.07 4.53 17.13
C GLU A 285 10.65 4.25 17.63
N ALA A 286 9.87 5.29 17.92
CA ALA A 286 8.45 5.13 18.27
C ALA A 286 7.65 4.51 17.11
N ALA A 287 7.91 4.93 15.86
CA ALA A 287 7.27 4.37 14.67
C ALA A 287 7.66 2.89 14.47
N ALA A 288 8.94 2.55 14.66
CA ALA A 288 9.42 1.17 14.54
C ALA A 288 8.78 0.24 15.59
N LYS A 289 8.68 0.68 16.84
CA LYS A 289 7.96 -0.07 17.90
C LYS A 289 6.49 -0.31 17.53
N ALA A 290 5.81 0.72 16.99
CA ALA A 290 4.43 0.58 16.53
C ALA A 290 4.29 -0.39 15.35
N ALA A 291 5.27 -0.43 14.43
CA ALA A 291 5.29 -1.39 13.34
C ALA A 291 5.46 -2.83 13.85
N ILE A 292 6.37 -3.07 14.79
CA ILE A 292 6.56 -4.38 15.42
C ILE A 292 5.26 -4.82 16.12
N ALA A 293 4.66 -3.96 16.92
CA ALA A 293 3.39 -4.26 17.61
C ALA A 293 2.25 -4.57 16.62
N SER A 294 2.14 -3.80 15.53
CA SER A 294 1.15 -4.05 14.48
C SER A 294 1.37 -5.39 13.77
N LYS A 295 2.64 -5.73 13.46
CA LYS A 295 2.99 -7.03 12.89
C LYS A 295 2.59 -8.18 13.83
N GLU A 296 2.94 -8.07 15.11
CA GLU A 296 2.62 -9.10 16.11
C GLU A 296 1.11 -9.28 16.28
N ASP A 297 0.35 -8.19 16.28
CA ASP A 297 -1.12 -8.22 16.34
C ASP A 297 -1.72 -8.94 15.13
N LEU A 298 -1.24 -8.64 13.92
CA LEU A 298 -1.68 -9.27 12.68
C LEU A 298 -1.32 -10.76 12.57
N LEU A 299 -0.24 -11.21 13.21
CA LEU A 299 0.20 -12.60 13.21
C LEU A 299 -0.59 -13.50 14.17
N ARG A 300 -1.52 -12.95 14.98
CA ARG A 300 -2.39 -13.73 15.87
C ARG A 300 -3.55 -14.41 15.16
N PHE A 301 -3.87 -14.01 13.94
CA PHE A 301 -5.01 -14.45 13.14
C PHE A 301 -4.59 -14.96 11.76
#